data_1870bb4e837fbfea93d427eb9b426db8
#
_entry.id   1870bb4e837fbfea93d427eb9b426db8
#
_cell.length_a   1.000
_cell.length_b   1.000
_cell.length_c   1.000
_cell.angle_alpha   90.00
_cell.angle_beta   90.00
_cell.angle_gamma   90.00
#
_symmetry.space_group_name_H-M   'P 1'
#
loop_
_entity.id
_entity.type
_entity.pdbx_description
1 polymer ?
#
loop_
_entity_poly.entity_id
_entity_poly.type
_entity_poly.pdbx_seq_one_letter_code
_entity_poly.pdbx_strand_id
1 'polypeptide(L)'
;MNDSPRKRNARPDTSRRNAALQKKMRQQKIRRQKALLIGGGLLLLFLLSMGTSACITRNRKAKEAAAQAEQKKSQEKEAKKETKKTFDPVSLTVSVVGDCTLGTDETFDYSTSLNAYFDNYGSSYFLQNVKPIFSADDLTIANFEGTLTESDAREDKTFAFKAPASFAKILTDGNVEAVTTANNHSHDYGEQGFTDTLNALDAEGITHFGYDETAVMDIKGVKVGLVGIYELKDHMERAQQVKDNIAKVKEEGAQLIIVIFHWGNEKEEVPDSNQMALGCLAIDEGADLVCGHHPHVLQ
;
A
#
# COMPACT_ATOMS: atom_id res chain seq x y z
N MET A 1 -60.88 -21.09 -19.27
CA MET A 1 -59.87 -22.12 -19.50
C MET A 1 -58.94 -21.62 -20.60
N ASN A 2 -57.79 -21.05 -20.24
CA ASN A 2 -56.74 -20.71 -21.19
C ASN A 2 -55.39 -20.74 -20.42
N ASP A 3 -54.73 -21.87 -20.63
CA ASP A 3 -53.38 -22.10 -20.13
C ASP A 3 -52.37 -21.40 -21.04
N SER A 4 -51.55 -20.53 -20.49
CA SER A 4 -50.39 -19.95 -21.16
C SER A 4 -49.10 -20.47 -20.49
N PRO A 5 -48.16 -21.00 -21.23
CA PRO A 5 -46.91 -21.57 -20.64
C PRO A 5 -45.91 -20.49 -20.31
N ARG A 6 -45.36 -20.56 -19.08
CA ARG A 6 -44.25 -19.74 -18.60
C ARG A 6 -42.97 -20.01 -19.41
N LYS A 7 -42.44 -18.98 -20.06
CA LYS A 7 -41.09 -18.98 -20.64
C LYS A 7 -40.05 -18.99 -19.52
N ARG A 8 -39.20 -20.02 -19.47
CA ARG A 8 -38.02 -20.08 -18.66
C ARG A 8 -36.93 -19.22 -19.32
N ASN A 9 -36.47 -18.20 -18.63
CA ASN A 9 -35.30 -17.43 -19.02
C ASN A 9 -34.03 -18.27 -18.74
N ALA A 10 -33.37 -18.66 -19.79
CA ALA A 10 -32.06 -19.31 -19.72
C ALA A 10 -30.99 -18.24 -19.39
N ARG A 11 -30.18 -18.48 -18.36
CA ARG A 11 -29.01 -17.66 -18.06
C ARG A 11 -27.97 -17.80 -19.17
N PRO A 12 -27.33 -16.71 -19.60
CA PRO A 12 -26.31 -16.82 -20.65
C PRO A 12 -25.08 -17.56 -20.11
N ASP A 13 -24.64 -18.55 -20.87
CA ASP A 13 -23.47 -19.39 -20.61
C ASP A 13 -22.17 -18.58 -20.77
N THR A 14 -21.65 -18.07 -19.64
CA THR A 14 -20.41 -17.31 -19.56
C THR A 14 -19.18 -18.15 -19.93
N SER A 15 -19.26 -19.48 -19.80
CA SER A 15 -18.14 -20.40 -20.08
C SER A 15 -17.80 -20.44 -21.58
N ARG A 16 -18.84 -20.47 -22.44
CA ARG A 16 -18.67 -20.45 -23.90
C ARG A 16 -18.09 -19.13 -24.42
N ARG A 17 -18.42 -18.02 -23.75
CA ARG A 17 -17.91 -16.67 -24.13
C ARG A 17 -16.41 -16.53 -23.82
N ASN A 18 -15.97 -17.05 -22.67
CA ASN A 18 -14.56 -17.05 -22.27
C ASN A 18 -13.69 -17.98 -23.14
N ALA A 19 -14.20 -19.16 -23.49
CA ALA A 19 -13.53 -20.08 -24.41
C ALA A 19 -13.36 -19.49 -25.81
N ALA A 20 -14.38 -18.78 -26.32
CA ALA A 20 -14.33 -18.10 -27.60
C ALA A 20 -13.32 -16.95 -27.63
N LEU A 21 -13.21 -16.20 -26.50
CA LEU A 21 -12.25 -15.10 -26.36
C LEU A 21 -10.79 -15.64 -26.33
N GLN A 22 -10.54 -16.68 -25.56
CA GLN A 22 -9.22 -17.33 -25.53
C GLN A 22 -8.83 -17.92 -26.88
N LYS A 23 -9.79 -18.52 -27.62
CA LYS A 23 -9.54 -19.02 -28.98
C LYS A 23 -9.19 -17.89 -29.94
N LYS A 24 -9.87 -16.75 -29.85
CA LYS A 24 -9.57 -15.54 -30.65
C LYS A 24 -8.18 -14.97 -30.35
N MET A 25 -7.81 -14.86 -29.10
CA MET A 25 -6.48 -14.37 -28.67
C MET A 25 -5.38 -15.32 -29.14
N ARG A 26 -5.58 -16.64 -29.03
CA ARG A 26 -4.63 -17.65 -29.50
C ARG A 26 -4.45 -17.60 -31.04
N GLN A 27 -5.55 -17.41 -31.80
CA GLN A 27 -5.49 -17.24 -33.23
C GLN A 27 -4.77 -15.95 -33.66
N GLN A 28 -4.96 -14.86 -32.93
CA GLN A 28 -4.29 -13.58 -33.18
C GLN A 28 -2.76 -13.68 -32.93
N LYS A 29 -2.37 -14.42 -31.89
CA LYS A 29 -0.95 -14.69 -31.58
C LYS A 29 -0.29 -15.53 -32.68
N ILE A 30 -0.97 -16.57 -33.20
CA ILE A 30 -0.49 -17.41 -34.26
C ILE A 30 -0.38 -16.63 -35.62
N ARG A 31 -1.35 -15.76 -35.93
CA ARG A 31 -1.29 -14.90 -37.11
C ARG A 31 -0.12 -13.93 -37.09
N ARG A 32 0.16 -13.30 -35.90
CA ARG A 32 1.32 -12.41 -35.73
C ARG A 32 2.65 -13.16 -35.91
N GLN A 33 2.77 -14.37 -35.39
CA GLN A 33 3.98 -15.18 -35.55
C GLN A 33 4.19 -15.63 -37.03
N LYS A 34 3.11 -16.00 -37.72
CA LYS A 34 3.20 -16.35 -39.16
C LYS A 34 3.55 -15.15 -40.03
N ALA A 35 3.04 -13.96 -39.76
CA ALA A 35 3.39 -12.73 -40.49
C ALA A 35 4.86 -12.35 -40.31
N LEU A 36 5.43 -12.54 -39.12
CA LEU A 36 6.86 -12.32 -38.84
C LEU A 36 7.76 -13.33 -39.59
N LEU A 37 7.34 -14.59 -39.71
CA LEU A 37 8.07 -15.64 -40.41
C LEU A 37 8.04 -15.43 -41.95
N ILE A 38 6.91 -14.99 -42.51
CA ILE A 38 6.77 -14.71 -43.93
C ILE A 38 7.57 -13.46 -44.32
N GLY A 39 7.51 -12.39 -43.51
CA GLY A 39 8.29 -11.17 -43.74
C GLY A 39 9.80 -11.43 -43.67
N GLY A 40 10.26 -12.26 -42.72
CA GLY A 40 11.67 -12.67 -42.64
C GLY A 40 12.14 -13.51 -43.85
N GLY A 41 11.27 -14.41 -44.36
CA GLY A 41 11.59 -15.24 -45.51
C GLY A 41 11.72 -14.46 -46.82
N LEU A 42 10.86 -13.47 -47.05
CA LEU A 42 10.93 -12.58 -48.25
C LEU A 42 12.17 -11.68 -48.26
N LEU A 43 12.58 -11.21 -47.05
CA LEU A 43 13.81 -10.43 -46.90
C LEU A 43 15.06 -11.25 -47.25
N LEU A 44 15.08 -12.54 -46.88
CA LEU A 44 16.18 -13.45 -47.19
C LEU A 44 16.29 -13.74 -48.70
N LEU A 45 15.16 -13.92 -49.40
CA LEU A 45 15.12 -14.15 -50.84
C LEU A 45 15.57 -12.92 -51.65
N PHE A 46 15.27 -11.73 -51.18
CA PHE A 46 15.73 -10.47 -51.78
C PHE A 46 17.26 -10.30 -51.66
N LEU A 47 17.87 -10.76 -50.59
CA LEU A 47 19.33 -10.71 -50.36
C LEU A 47 20.10 -11.74 -51.19
N LEU A 48 19.45 -12.86 -51.58
CA LEU A 48 20.05 -13.90 -52.46
C LEU A 48 20.04 -13.52 -53.93
N SER A 49 19.21 -12.56 -54.35
CA SER A 49 19.10 -12.14 -55.76
C SER A 49 20.10 -11.07 -56.18
N MET A 50 20.86 -10.48 -55.26
CA MET A 50 21.89 -9.47 -55.57
C MET A 50 23.31 -10.06 -55.51
N GLY A 51 23.53 -11.17 -56.17
CA GLY A 51 24.84 -11.76 -56.34
C GLY A 51 25.61 -11.16 -57.51
N THR A 52 26.62 -10.38 -57.22
CA THR A 52 27.95 -10.29 -57.96
C THR A 52 28.73 -9.05 -57.45
N SER A 53 29.04 -9.03 -56.15
CA SER A 53 30.13 -8.18 -55.65
C SER A 53 30.67 -8.76 -54.34
N ALA A 54 30.88 -10.08 -54.38
CA ALA A 54 30.87 -10.91 -53.18
C ALA A 54 32.17 -10.92 -52.36
N CYS A 55 33.27 -10.39 -52.79
CA CYS A 55 34.54 -10.52 -52.05
C CYS A 55 34.83 -9.32 -51.13
N ILE A 56 34.48 -8.11 -51.55
CA ILE A 56 34.76 -6.89 -50.72
C ILE A 56 33.70 -6.72 -49.66
N THR A 57 32.44 -7.04 -49.96
CA THR A 57 31.33 -6.96 -49.03
C THR A 57 31.41 -8.02 -47.92
N ARG A 58 31.99 -9.19 -48.20
CA ARG A 58 32.10 -10.28 -47.22
C ARG A 58 33.09 -9.93 -46.06
N ASN A 59 34.23 -9.30 -46.41
CA ASN A 59 35.22 -8.86 -45.43
C ASN A 59 34.75 -7.64 -44.61
N ARG A 60 33.96 -6.76 -45.24
CA ARG A 60 33.40 -5.61 -44.53
C ARG A 60 32.28 -6.05 -43.55
N LYS A 61 31.38 -6.94 -43.97
CA LYS A 61 30.36 -7.53 -43.09
C LYS A 61 30.96 -8.36 -41.94
N ALA A 62 32.04 -9.10 -42.19
CA ALA A 62 32.71 -9.86 -41.14
C ALA A 62 33.38 -8.93 -40.09
N LYS A 63 33.98 -7.79 -40.52
CA LYS A 63 34.51 -6.78 -39.60
C LYS A 63 33.41 -6.05 -38.86
N GLU A 64 32.29 -5.71 -39.49
CA GLU A 64 31.15 -5.06 -38.86
C GLU A 64 30.44 -6.01 -37.87
N ALA A 65 30.31 -7.30 -38.19
CA ALA A 65 29.78 -8.31 -37.29
C ALA A 65 30.70 -8.60 -36.08
N ALA A 66 32.03 -8.58 -36.31
CA ALA A 66 33.01 -8.72 -35.22
C ALA A 66 32.97 -7.49 -34.26
N ALA A 67 32.86 -6.28 -34.81
CA ALA A 67 32.72 -5.05 -34.03
C ALA A 67 31.40 -5.00 -33.25
N GLN A 68 30.29 -5.44 -33.88
CA GLN A 68 28.99 -5.54 -33.17
C GLN A 68 29.00 -6.62 -32.08
N ALA A 69 29.68 -7.75 -32.30
CA ALA A 69 29.82 -8.79 -31.28
C ALA A 69 30.70 -8.33 -30.10
N GLU A 70 31.71 -7.52 -30.39
CA GLU A 70 32.57 -6.93 -29.38
C GLU A 70 31.87 -5.83 -28.58
N GLN A 71 31.07 -5.00 -29.26
CA GLN A 71 30.17 -4.02 -28.60
C GLN A 71 29.10 -4.71 -27.74
N LYS A 72 28.48 -5.77 -28.24
CA LYS A 72 27.52 -6.55 -27.50
C LYS A 72 28.12 -7.23 -26.24
N LYS A 73 29.34 -7.75 -26.37
CA LYS A 73 30.12 -8.30 -25.25
C LYS A 73 30.53 -7.23 -24.23
N SER A 74 30.84 -6.00 -24.67
CA SER A 74 31.16 -4.91 -23.78
C SER A 74 29.91 -4.40 -23.05
N GLN A 75 28.77 -4.28 -23.75
CA GLN A 75 27.47 -3.94 -23.17
C GLN A 75 26.97 -5.01 -22.18
N GLU A 76 27.14 -6.29 -22.50
CA GLU A 76 26.83 -7.39 -21.59
C GLU A 76 27.79 -7.42 -20.38
N LYS A 77 29.05 -7.02 -20.55
CA LYS A 77 29.98 -6.88 -19.42
C LYS A 77 29.66 -5.66 -18.54
N GLU A 78 29.26 -4.55 -19.15
CA GLU A 78 28.78 -3.37 -18.42
C GLU A 78 27.47 -3.64 -17.70
N ALA A 79 26.49 -4.23 -18.36
CA ALA A 79 25.22 -4.67 -17.75
C ALA A 79 25.46 -5.69 -16.60
N LYS A 80 26.39 -6.65 -16.77
CA LYS A 80 26.80 -7.57 -15.69
C LYS A 80 27.59 -6.90 -14.58
N LYS A 81 28.20 -5.75 -14.83
CA LYS A 81 28.92 -4.98 -13.82
C LYS A 81 27.95 -4.05 -13.04
N GLU A 82 26.90 -3.58 -13.69
CA GLU A 82 25.81 -2.87 -13.03
C GLU A 82 24.93 -3.80 -12.18
N THR A 83 24.70 -5.04 -12.63
CA THR A 83 23.95 -6.03 -11.82
C THR A 83 24.77 -6.62 -10.66
N LYS A 84 26.05 -6.29 -10.51
CA LYS A 84 26.89 -6.61 -9.35
C LYS A 84 27.15 -5.41 -8.44
N LYS A 85 26.24 -4.47 -8.29
CA LYS A 85 26.11 -3.73 -7.04
C LYS A 85 25.60 -4.75 -6.02
N THR A 86 26.51 -5.37 -5.29
CA THR A 86 26.18 -6.02 -4.03
C THR A 86 25.68 -4.91 -3.14
N PHE A 87 24.36 -4.75 -3.05
CA PHE A 87 23.79 -3.97 -1.97
C PHE A 87 24.06 -4.77 -0.70
N ASP A 88 24.79 -4.19 0.24
CA ASP A 88 24.81 -4.74 1.58
C ASP A 88 23.35 -4.77 2.04
N PRO A 89 22.83 -5.91 2.50
CA PRO A 89 21.45 -5.99 2.93
C PRO A 89 21.22 -5.03 4.09
N VAL A 90 20.21 -4.16 3.96
CA VAL A 90 19.75 -3.30 5.04
C VAL A 90 18.69 -4.06 5.82
N SER A 91 18.89 -4.20 7.12
CA SER A 91 17.91 -4.78 8.03
C SER A 91 17.16 -3.66 8.74
N LEU A 92 15.84 -3.68 8.64
CA LEU A 92 14.95 -2.78 9.36
C LEU A 92 14.15 -3.56 10.39
N THR A 93 14.04 -2.99 11.59
CA THR A 93 13.10 -3.45 12.62
C THR A 93 11.95 -2.45 12.66
N VAL A 94 10.74 -2.92 12.40
CA VAL A 94 9.53 -2.08 12.42
C VAL A 94 8.58 -2.61 13.48
N SER A 95 8.13 -1.74 14.37
CA SER A 95 7.06 -2.01 15.32
C SER A 95 5.75 -1.44 14.77
N VAL A 96 4.72 -2.28 14.67
CA VAL A 96 3.36 -1.83 14.38
C VAL A 96 2.51 -2.15 15.60
N VAL A 97 1.91 -1.13 16.19
CA VAL A 97 1.16 -1.26 17.44
C VAL A 97 -0.31 -0.88 17.22
N GLY A 98 -1.16 -1.35 18.12
CA GLY A 98 -2.60 -1.26 17.99
C GLY A 98 -3.19 0.13 18.19
N ASP A 99 -4.45 0.13 18.60
CA ASP A 99 -5.27 1.33 18.74
C ASP A 99 -4.78 2.18 19.91
N CYS A 100 -4.17 3.33 19.59
CA CYS A 100 -3.72 4.33 20.56
C CYS A 100 -4.81 5.39 20.74
N THR A 101 -5.75 5.13 21.63
CA THR A 101 -6.83 6.07 21.99
C THR A 101 -6.29 7.11 22.97
N LEU A 102 -5.71 8.19 22.44
CA LEU A 102 -5.13 9.27 23.24
C LEU A 102 -6.16 10.36 23.53
N GLY A 103 -7.20 10.01 24.25
CA GLY A 103 -8.27 10.94 24.63
C GLY A 103 -9.25 10.29 25.60
N THR A 104 -10.27 11.03 25.97
CA THR A 104 -11.36 10.52 26.77
C THR A 104 -12.70 11.03 26.23
N ASP A 105 -13.77 10.28 26.44
CA ASP A 105 -15.13 10.76 26.19
C ASP A 105 -15.54 11.71 27.34
N GLU A 106 -16.18 12.82 27.01
CA GLU A 106 -16.62 13.84 27.97
C GLU A 106 -17.65 13.33 29.00
N THR A 107 -18.28 12.19 28.68
CA THR A 107 -19.25 11.52 29.59
C THR A 107 -18.56 10.66 30.65
N PHE A 108 -17.27 10.41 30.55
CA PHE A 108 -16.51 9.59 31.49
C PHE A 108 -16.14 10.37 32.74
N ASP A 109 -15.96 9.66 33.86
CA ASP A 109 -15.44 10.26 35.08
C ASP A 109 -14.00 10.77 34.86
N TYR A 110 -13.82 12.08 34.95
CA TYR A 110 -12.52 12.70 34.75
C TYR A 110 -11.43 12.09 35.65
N SER A 111 -11.73 11.78 36.89
CA SER A 111 -10.73 11.30 37.86
C SER A 111 -10.06 9.99 37.48
N THR A 112 -10.69 9.21 36.61
CA THR A 112 -10.18 7.95 36.05
C THR A 112 -9.85 8.03 34.59
N SER A 113 -9.95 9.22 33.99
CA SER A 113 -9.71 9.45 32.57
C SER A 113 -8.21 9.50 32.22
N LEU A 114 -7.90 9.29 30.96
CA LEU A 114 -6.56 9.47 30.41
C LEU A 114 -6.07 10.91 30.61
N ASN A 115 -6.99 11.90 30.50
CA ASN A 115 -6.69 13.31 30.70
C ASN A 115 -6.22 13.58 32.16
N ALA A 116 -6.89 13.00 33.15
CA ALA A 116 -6.46 13.13 34.52
C ALA A 116 -5.09 12.49 34.81
N TYR A 117 -4.81 11.38 34.16
CA TYR A 117 -3.48 10.77 34.25
C TYR A 117 -2.41 11.64 33.59
N PHE A 118 -2.71 12.25 32.45
CA PHE A 118 -1.80 13.19 31.80
C PHE A 118 -1.48 14.39 32.69
N ASP A 119 -2.49 14.97 33.31
CA ASP A 119 -2.33 16.11 34.21
C ASP A 119 -1.49 15.76 35.46
N ASN A 120 -1.62 14.53 35.94
CA ASN A 120 -0.91 14.09 37.14
C ASN A 120 0.52 13.61 36.87
N TYR A 121 0.78 12.98 35.69
CA TYR A 121 2.03 12.24 35.43
C TYR A 121 2.77 12.73 34.21
N GLY A 122 2.15 13.55 33.35
CA GLY A 122 2.72 14.05 32.11
C GLY A 122 2.76 13.00 30.98
N SER A 123 3.19 13.44 29.79
CA SER A 123 3.18 12.67 28.56
C SER A 123 4.05 11.41 28.59
N SER A 124 5.22 11.47 29.25
CA SER A 124 6.17 10.36 29.31
C SER A 124 5.70 9.15 30.11
N TYR A 125 4.62 9.29 30.88
CA TYR A 125 4.06 8.22 31.71
C TYR A 125 3.47 7.08 30.86
N PHE A 126 2.78 7.40 29.76
CA PHE A 126 1.90 6.44 29.06
C PHE A 126 2.65 5.30 28.35
N LEU A 127 3.69 5.62 27.62
CA LEU A 127 4.44 4.64 26.83
C LEU A 127 5.75 4.21 27.49
N GLN A 128 6.03 4.61 28.72
CA GLN A 128 7.29 4.36 29.42
C GLN A 128 7.72 2.89 29.48
N ASN A 129 6.74 1.97 29.58
CA ASN A 129 7.02 0.54 29.67
C ASN A 129 7.36 -0.11 28.32
N VAL A 130 6.91 0.46 27.21
CA VAL A 130 7.17 -0.03 25.84
C VAL A 130 8.23 0.80 25.13
N LYS A 131 8.53 2.00 25.61
CA LYS A 131 9.56 2.88 25.06
C LYS A 131 10.92 2.19 24.82
N PRO A 132 11.43 1.28 25.70
CA PRO A 132 12.68 0.57 25.43
C PRO A 132 12.62 -0.30 24.15
N ILE A 133 11.43 -0.80 23.78
CA ILE A 133 11.23 -1.58 22.56
C ILE A 133 11.25 -0.63 21.36
N PHE A 134 10.46 0.44 21.40
CA PHE A 134 10.34 1.44 20.32
C PHE A 134 11.64 2.22 20.09
N SER A 135 12.44 2.43 21.15
CA SER A 135 13.76 3.05 21.00
C SER A 135 14.83 2.11 20.43
N ALA A 136 14.56 0.81 20.34
CA ALA A 136 15.47 -0.19 19.80
C ALA A 136 15.14 -0.59 18.37
N ASP A 137 13.98 -0.22 17.87
CA ASP A 137 13.58 -0.42 16.48
C ASP A 137 14.00 0.76 15.57
N ASP A 138 13.61 0.71 14.33
CA ASP A 138 13.95 1.71 13.32
C ASP A 138 12.75 2.56 12.92
N LEU A 139 11.55 2.07 13.21
CA LEU A 139 10.28 2.73 12.92
C LEU A 139 9.17 2.10 13.77
N THR A 140 8.51 2.91 14.58
CA THR A 140 7.27 2.53 15.27
C THR A 140 6.07 3.22 14.62
N ILE A 141 5.06 2.43 14.25
CA ILE A 141 3.81 2.89 13.65
C ILE A 141 2.65 2.53 14.57
N ALA A 142 1.75 3.48 14.86
CA ALA A 142 0.55 3.26 15.65
C ALA A 142 -0.72 3.64 14.88
N ASN A 143 -1.88 3.12 15.31
CA ASN A 143 -3.17 3.68 14.92
C ASN A 143 -3.55 4.76 15.94
N PHE A 144 -3.55 6.03 15.50
CA PHE A 144 -4.01 7.14 16.34
C PHE A 144 -5.53 7.20 16.30
N GLU A 145 -6.18 6.87 17.40
CA GLU A 145 -7.63 6.74 17.52
C GLU A 145 -8.19 7.79 18.47
N GLY A 146 -8.91 8.77 17.91
CA GLY A 146 -9.44 9.91 18.64
C GLY A 146 -9.10 11.25 17.99
N THR A 147 -9.35 12.35 18.72
CA THR A 147 -9.10 13.72 18.26
C THR A 147 -8.29 14.52 19.27
N LEU A 148 -7.38 15.35 18.76
CA LEU A 148 -6.61 16.33 19.54
C LEU A 148 -7.14 17.72 19.22
N THR A 149 -8.16 18.18 19.94
CA THR A 149 -8.87 19.43 19.64
C THR A 149 -9.50 20.07 20.87
N GLU A 150 -9.72 21.36 20.78
CA GLU A 150 -10.55 22.11 21.72
C GLU A 150 -12.00 22.30 21.21
N SER A 151 -12.34 21.73 20.03
CA SER A 151 -13.70 21.81 19.48
C SER A 151 -14.71 21.14 20.38
N ASP A 152 -15.91 21.73 20.46
CA ASP A 152 -17.07 21.15 21.14
C ASP A 152 -18.08 20.49 20.18
N ALA A 153 -17.70 20.33 18.89
CA ALA A 153 -18.54 19.75 17.87
C ALA A 153 -18.52 18.21 17.94
N ARG A 154 -18.89 17.66 19.11
CA ARG A 154 -18.97 16.22 19.34
C ARG A 154 -19.99 15.56 18.42
N GLU A 155 -19.57 14.50 17.73
CA GLU A 155 -20.45 13.66 16.92
C GLU A 155 -21.44 12.87 17.79
N ASP A 156 -22.66 12.64 17.28
CA ASP A 156 -23.69 11.85 17.96
C ASP A 156 -23.41 10.35 17.82
N LYS A 157 -22.51 9.86 18.67
CA LYS A 157 -22.09 8.46 18.76
C LYS A 157 -21.85 8.06 20.20
N THR A 158 -21.79 6.76 20.45
CA THR A 158 -21.65 6.20 21.80
C THR A 158 -20.38 6.68 22.48
N PHE A 159 -19.25 6.64 21.78
CA PHE A 159 -17.97 7.08 22.29
C PHE A 159 -17.37 8.09 21.30
N ALA A 160 -16.92 9.23 21.82
CA ALA A 160 -16.21 10.26 21.09
C ALA A 160 -15.01 10.75 21.91
N PHE A 161 -13.82 10.52 21.44
CA PHE A 161 -12.59 10.74 22.19
C PHE A 161 -11.95 12.08 21.84
N LYS A 162 -11.65 12.86 22.89
CA LYS A 162 -11.00 14.17 22.77
C LYS A 162 -9.89 14.34 23.81
N ALA A 163 -8.82 15.00 23.38
CA ALA A 163 -7.78 15.50 24.27
C ALA A 163 -7.19 16.81 23.71
N PRO A 164 -6.50 17.62 24.54
CA PRO A 164 -5.73 18.75 24.06
C PRO A 164 -4.60 18.36 23.11
N ALA A 165 -4.19 19.28 22.22
CA ALA A 165 -3.10 19.10 21.27
C ALA A 165 -1.78 18.60 21.91
N SER A 166 -1.52 18.99 23.16
CA SER A 166 -0.33 18.57 23.93
C SER A 166 -0.21 17.05 24.13
N PHE A 167 -1.29 16.28 23.90
CA PHE A 167 -1.27 14.83 24.03
C PHE A 167 -0.51 14.16 22.88
N ALA A 168 -0.30 14.83 21.73
CA ALA A 168 0.59 14.35 20.68
C ALA A 168 2.00 14.05 21.23
N LYS A 169 2.42 14.78 22.29
CA LYS A 169 3.69 14.55 22.95
C LYS A 169 3.83 13.16 23.61
N ILE A 170 2.75 12.46 23.88
CA ILE A 170 2.78 11.07 24.34
C ILE A 170 3.50 10.17 23.32
N LEU A 171 3.24 10.41 22.04
CA LEU A 171 3.84 9.65 20.94
C LEU A 171 5.34 9.91 20.83
N THR A 172 5.76 11.18 20.81
CA THR A 172 7.19 11.54 20.76
C THR A 172 7.97 11.10 21.98
N ASP A 173 7.38 11.27 23.16
CA ASP A 173 7.99 10.77 24.41
C ASP A 173 8.07 9.24 24.45
N GLY A 174 7.18 8.56 23.71
CA GLY A 174 7.13 7.10 23.58
C GLY A 174 8.03 6.55 22.47
N ASN A 175 8.58 7.40 21.59
CA ASN A 175 9.35 7.01 20.41
C ASN A 175 8.48 6.37 19.32
N VAL A 176 7.32 6.99 19.05
CA VAL A 176 6.45 6.65 17.92
C VAL A 176 6.69 7.68 16.82
N GLU A 177 7.11 7.26 15.63
CA GLU A 177 7.48 8.15 14.54
C GLU A 177 6.34 8.40 13.55
N ALA A 178 5.43 7.44 13.40
CA ALA A 178 4.34 7.54 12.44
C ALA A 178 3.01 7.01 12.99
N VAL A 179 1.91 7.60 12.53
CA VAL A 179 0.57 7.15 12.89
C VAL A 179 -0.36 7.11 11.69
N THR A 180 -1.21 6.07 11.60
CA THR A 180 -2.39 6.14 10.76
C THR A 180 -3.51 6.88 11.48
N THR A 181 -4.22 7.74 10.75
CA THR A 181 -5.39 8.48 11.22
C THR A 181 -6.69 7.97 10.58
N ALA A 182 -6.62 6.90 9.78
CA ALA A 182 -7.76 6.35 9.06
C ALA A 182 -8.53 5.35 9.93
N ASN A 183 -9.44 5.83 10.78
CA ASN A 183 -10.25 5.01 11.68
C ASN A 183 -11.62 5.67 11.98
N ASN A 184 -12.46 4.98 12.76
CA ASN A 184 -13.80 5.43 13.10
C ASN A 184 -13.84 6.56 14.14
N HIS A 185 -12.73 6.88 14.78
CA HIS A 185 -12.61 7.95 15.80
C HIS A 185 -11.89 9.20 15.32
N SER A 186 -11.42 9.24 14.07
CA SER A 186 -10.70 10.38 13.52
C SER A 186 -11.52 11.66 13.45
N HIS A 187 -12.84 11.54 13.31
CA HIS A 187 -13.77 12.66 13.15
C HIS A 187 -14.76 12.75 14.33
N ASP A 188 -14.40 12.28 15.51
CA ASP A 188 -15.26 12.33 16.71
C ASP A 188 -15.72 13.73 17.06
N TYR A 189 -14.97 14.75 16.65
CA TYR A 189 -15.29 16.17 16.78
C TYR A 189 -15.29 16.89 15.42
N GLY A 190 -15.79 16.19 14.38
CA GLY A 190 -15.97 16.70 13.02
C GLY A 190 -14.65 17.01 12.30
N GLU A 191 -14.77 17.68 11.16
CA GLU A 191 -13.62 18.07 10.31
C GLU A 191 -12.63 19.00 11.05
N GLN A 192 -13.13 19.86 11.95
CA GLN A 192 -12.25 20.72 12.73
C GLN A 192 -11.39 19.90 13.69
N GLY A 193 -12.00 18.92 14.39
CA GLY A 193 -11.28 18.01 15.28
C GLY A 193 -10.22 17.20 14.55
N PHE A 194 -10.53 16.73 13.35
CA PHE A 194 -9.56 16.03 12.49
C PHE A 194 -8.40 16.94 12.06
N THR A 195 -8.70 18.15 11.57
CA THR A 195 -7.67 19.14 11.16
C THR A 195 -6.77 19.53 12.35
N ASP A 196 -7.34 19.78 13.51
CA ASP A 196 -6.59 20.12 14.72
C ASP A 196 -5.65 18.98 15.13
N THR A 197 -6.12 17.72 14.97
CA THR A 197 -5.33 16.52 15.24
C THR A 197 -4.10 16.45 14.33
N LEU A 198 -4.28 16.62 13.01
CA LEU A 198 -3.16 16.62 12.07
C LEU A 198 -2.16 17.72 12.41
N ASN A 199 -2.63 18.94 12.71
CA ASN A 199 -1.76 20.05 13.12
C ASN A 199 -0.99 19.74 14.43
N ALA A 200 -1.61 19.06 15.37
CA ALA A 200 -0.96 18.66 16.63
C ALA A 200 0.13 17.60 16.39
N LEU A 201 -0.12 16.64 15.51
CA LEU A 201 0.87 15.64 15.09
C LEU A 201 2.04 16.28 14.36
N ASP A 202 1.77 17.20 13.42
CA ASP A 202 2.80 17.96 12.70
C ASP A 202 3.67 18.78 13.65
N ALA A 203 3.07 19.43 14.65
CA ALA A 203 3.79 20.23 15.64
C ALA A 203 4.80 19.41 16.47
N GLU A 204 4.50 18.14 16.69
CA GLU A 204 5.38 17.18 17.38
C GLU A 204 6.30 16.42 16.40
N GLY A 205 6.20 16.65 15.08
CA GLY A 205 7.02 16.01 14.07
C GLY A 205 6.65 14.53 13.82
N ILE A 206 5.44 14.13 14.18
CA ILE A 206 4.91 12.79 13.93
C ILE A 206 4.41 12.71 12.49
N THR A 207 4.93 11.76 11.72
CA THR A 207 4.40 11.48 10.37
C THR A 207 3.00 10.91 10.49
N HIS A 208 2.03 11.51 9.84
CA HIS A 208 0.67 10.95 9.78
C HIS A 208 0.30 10.56 8.34
N PHE A 209 -0.58 9.59 8.22
CA PHE A 209 -1.10 9.08 6.96
C PHE A 209 -2.47 8.44 7.19
N GLY A 210 -3.26 8.34 6.13
CA GLY A 210 -4.58 7.73 6.20
C GLY A 210 -5.55 8.34 5.20
N TYR A 211 -6.62 7.65 4.88
CA TYR A 211 -7.55 8.03 3.81
C TYR A 211 -6.81 8.19 2.47
N ASP A 212 -6.80 9.38 1.86
CA ASP A 212 -6.09 9.67 0.60
C ASP A 212 -4.68 10.22 0.83
N GLU A 213 -4.30 10.46 2.09
CA GLU A 213 -2.96 10.88 2.46
C GLU A 213 -2.06 9.67 2.68
N THR A 214 -0.91 9.69 2.03
CA THR A 214 0.12 8.65 2.16
C THR A 214 1.43 9.29 2.61
N ALA A 215 2.34 8.48 3.16
CA ALA A 215 3.66 8.99 3.51
C ALA A 215 4.77 8.08 2.95
N VAL A 216 5.94 8.67 2.68
CA VAL A 216 7.16 7.93 2.36
C VAL A 216 8.28 8.42 3.27
N MET A 217 8.79 7.54 4.12
CA MET A 217 9.84 7.83 5.08
C MET A 217 11.16 7.18 4.64
N ASP A 218 12.29 7.88 4.82
CA ASP A 218 13.63 7.29 4.61
C ASP A 218 14.13 6.70 5.93
N ILE A 219 14.19 5.38 5.99
CA ILE A 219 14.64 4.65 7.16
C ILE A 219 15.94 3.92 6.79
N LYS A 220 17.07 4.40 7.27
CA LYS A 220 18.42 3.85 6.95
C LYS A 220 18.69 3.76 5.45
N GLY A 221 18.18 4.71 4.65
CA GLY A 221 18.33 4.72 3.20
C GLY A 221 17.34 3.84 2.43
N VAL A 222 16.38 3.22 3.13
CA VAL A 222 15.25 2.50 2.53
C VAL A 222 14.00 3.39 2.60
N LYS A 223 13.38 3.66 1.46
CA LYS A 223 12.12 4.39 1.39
C LYS A 223 10.96 3.47 1.77
N VAL A 224 10.34 3.75 2.91
CA VAL A 224 9.17 3.03 3.42
C VAL A 224 7.91 3.80 3.11
N GLY A 225 7.04 3.25 2.27
CA GLY A 225 5.72 3.80 1.94
C GLY A 225 4.67 3.35 2.95
N LEU A 226 3.89 4.29 3.46
CA LEU A 226 2.86 4.08 4.47
C LEU A 226 1.49 4.43 3.88
N VAL A 227 0.55 3.51 3.98
CA VAL A 227 -0.83 3.62 3.47
C VAL A 227 -1.80 3.24 4.57
N GLY A 228 -2.75 4.12 4.88
CA GLY A 228 -3.81 3.89 5.89
C GLY A 228 -5.20 3.84 5.25
N ILE A 229 -5.97 2.80 5.53
CA ILE A 229 -7.30 2.57 4.95
C ILE A 229 -8.33 2.34 6.05
N TYR A 230 -9.40 3.14 6.03
CA TYR A 230 -10.58 2.96 6.87
C TYR A 230 -11.68 2.22 6.11
N GLU A 231 -12.06 1.03 6.59
CA GLU A 231 -12.91 0.10 5.84
C GLU A 231 -14.31 -0.09 6.44
N LEU A 232 -14.54 0.11 7.73
CA LEU A 232 -15.72 -0.34 8.48
C LEU A 232 -17.10 -0.02 7.85
N LYS A 233 -17.21 1.01 7.02
CA LYS A 233 -18.48 1.40 6.40
C LYS A 233 -18.58 1.04 4.93
N ASP A 234 -17.46 1.11 4.24
CA ASP A 234 -17.44 1.11 2.78
C ASP A 234 -16.89 -0.21 2.20
N HIS A 235 -16.34 -1.07 3.07
CA HIS A 235 -15.93 -2.43 2.70
C HIS A 235 -15.13 -2.47 1.39
N MET A 236 -15.56 -3.29 0.44
CA MET A 236 -14.89 -3.44 -0.86
C MET A 236 -14.93 -2.19 -1.76
N GLU A 237 -15.70 -1.15 -1.43
CA GLU A 237 -15.65 0.13 -2.14
C GLU A 237 -14.29 0.82 -1.93
N ARG A 238 -13.55 0.46 -0.86
CA ARG A 238 -12.18 0.92 -0.61
C ARG A 238 -11.12 0.28 -1.52
N ALA A 239 -11.47 -0.72 -2.31
CA ALA A 239 -10.52 -1.40 -3.20
C ALA A 239 -9.80 -0.45 -4.18
N GLN A 240 -10.48 0.58 -4.68
CA GLN A 240 -9.84 1.56 -5.55
C GLN A 240 -8.86 2.45 -4.77
N GLN A 241 -9.22 2.90 -3.57
CA GLN A 241 -8.34 3.69 -2.70
C GLN A 241 -7.06 2.92 -2.33
N VAL A 242 -7.16 1.62 -2.04
CA VAL A 242 -5.99 0.74 -1.82
C VAL A 242 -5.04 0.79 -3.01
N LYS A 243 -5.56 0.64 -4.24
CA LYS A 243 -4.76 0.66 -5.47
C LYS A 243 -4.09 2.00 -5.70
N ASP A 244 -4.86 3.08 -5.59
CA ASP A 244 -4.40 4.43 -5.87
C ASP A 244 -3.31 4.86 -4.87
N ASN A 245 -3.50 4.56 -3.59
CA ASN A 245 -2.54 4.90 -2.55
C ASN A 245 -1.25 4.08 -2.65
N ILE A 246 -1.34 2.78 -2.97
CA ILE A 246 -0.14 1.96 -3.21
C ILE A 246 0.60 2.45 -4.46
N ALA A 247 -0.11 2.79 -5.53
CA ALA A 247 0.50 3.36 -6.73
C ALA A 247 1.22 4.69 -6.41
N LYS A 248 0.61 5.56 -5.60
CA LYS A 248 1.18 6.86 -5.20
C LYS A 248 2.51 6.69 -4.47
N VAL A 249 2.58 5.84 -3.43
CA VAL A 249 3.85 5.63 -2.70
C VAL A 249 4.92 4.97 -3.57
N LYS A 250 4.53 4.12 -4.55
CA LYS A 250 5.46 3.57 -5.55
C LYS A 250 6.03 4.65 -6.47
N GLU A 251 5.21 5.58 -6.94
CA GLU A 251 5.64 6.71 -7.76
C GLU A 251 6.61 7.64 -6.99
N GLU A 252 6.42 7.77 -5.68
CA GLU A 252 7.32 8.49 -4.76
C GLU A 252 8.61 7.72 -4.45
N GLY A 253 8.71 6.48 -4.94
CA GLY A 253 9.91 5.65 -4.88
C GLY A 253 10.00 4.76 -3.65
N ALA A 254 8.88 4.41 -3.02
CA ALA A 254 8.86 3.43 -1.92
C ALA A 254 9.46 2.10 -2.36
N GLN A 255 10.31 1.53 -1.51
CA GLN A 255 11.00 0.26 -1.69
C GLN A 255 10.42 -0.84 -0.77
N LEU A 256 9.79 -0.43 0.32
CA LEU A 256 9.01 -1.25 1.23
C LEU A 256 7.67 -0.55 1.42
N ILE A 257 6.55 -1.26 1.30
CA ILE A 257 5.22 -0.70 1.41
C ILE A 257 4.45 -1.40 2.52
N ILE A 258 4.01 -0.63 3.50
CA ILE A 258 3.21 -1.10 4.63
C ILE A 258 1.80 -0.51 4.50
N VAL A 259 0.80 -1.39 4.46
CA VAL A 259 -0.61 -0.99 4.43
C VAL A 259 -1.25 -1.32 5.77
N ILE A 260 -1.86 -0.32 6.38
CA ILE A 260 -2.54 -0.45 7.66
C ILE A 260 -4.03 -0.23 7.45
N PHE A 261 -4.82 -1.23 7.80
CA PHE A 261 -6.27 -1.18 7.75
C PHE A 261 -6.87 -0.96 9.14
N HIS A 262 -7.96 -0.20 9.19
CA HIS A 262 -8.88 -0.18 10.32
C HIS A 262 -10.19 -0.82 9.85
N TRP A 263 -10.41 -2.09 10.22
CA TRP A 263 -11.38 -2.98 9.58
C TRP A 263 -11.98 -4.04 10.51
N GLY A 264 -12.91 -4.82 9.97
CA GLY A 264 -13.48 -6.00 10.62
C GLY A 264 -14.49 -5.68 11.72
N ASN A 265 -14.75 -6.66 12.57
CA ASN A 265 -15.70 -6.55 13.67
C ASN A 265 -15.00 -6.74 15.01
N GLU A 266 -15.39 -5.93 16.01
CA GLU A 266 -14.85 -6.04 17.36
C GLU A 266 -15.06 -7.46 17.94
N LYS A 267 -14.01 -7.99 18.56
CA LYS A 267 -13.98 -9.28 19.27
C LYS A 267 -14.19 -10.53 18.41
N GLU A 268 -14.24 -10.39 17.10
CA GLU A 268 -14.22 -11.53 16.18
C GLU A 268 -12.77 -11.95 15.94
N GLU A 269 -12.43 -13.19 16.28
CA GLU A 269 -11.07 -13.74 16.12
C GLU A 269 -10.76 -14.22 14.68
N VAL A 270 -11.78 -14.32 13.84
CA VAL A 270 -11.65 -14.76 12.44
C VAL A 270 -11.93 -13.60 11.51
N PRO A 271 -10.98 -13.27 10.62
CA PRO A 271 -11.19 -12.21 9.64
C PRO A 271 -12.39 -12.48 8.73
N ASP A 272 -13.15 -11.45 8.43
CA ASP A 272 -14.26 -11.56 7.50
C ASP A 272 -13.80 -11.57 6.02
N SER A 273 -14.77 -11.73 5.10
CA SER A 273 -14.47 -11.82 3.67
C SER A 273 -13.93 -10.51 3.07
N ASN A 274 -14.29 -9.34 3.62
CA ASN A 274 -13.80 -8.04 3.16
C ASN A 274 -12.36 -7.83 3.58
N GLN A 275 -12.04 -8.15 4.86
CA GLN A 275 -10.65 -8.12 5.36
C GLN A 275 -9.74 -9.01 4.50
N MET A 276 -10.15 -10.26 4.25
CA MET A 276 -9.38 -11.18 3.42
C MET A 276 -9.21 -10.66 1.99
N ALA A 277 -10.28 -10.14 1.37
CA ALA A 277 -10.23 -9.65 -0.01
C ALA A 277 -9.36 -8.39 -0.16
N LEU A 278 -9.48 -7.42 0.76
CA LEU A 278 -8.71 -6.19 0.73
C LEU A 278 -7.24 -6.42 1.10
N GLY A 279 -6.97 -7.31 2.07
CA GLY A 279 -5.61 -7.69 2.44
C GLY A 279 -4.88 -8.37 1.28
N CYS A 280 -5.52 -9.35 0.62
CA CYS A 280 -4.98 -9.99 -0.58
C CYS A 280 -4.77 -8.98 -1.72
N LEU A 281 -5.74 -8.07 -1.93
CA LEU A 281 -5.63 -7.01 -2.93
C LEU A 281 -4.40 -6.13 -2.66
N ALA A 282 -4.18 -5.70 -1.41
CA ALA A 282 -3.04 -4.87 -1.07
C ALA A 282 -1.70 -5.56 -1.40
N ILE A 283 -1.57 -6.85 -1.08
CA ILE A 283 -0.38 -7.64 -1.44
C ILE A 283 -0.25 -7.79 -2.97
N ASP A 284 -1.33 -8.09 -3.68
CA ASP A 284 -1.34 -8.22 -5.15
C ASP A 284 -0.95 -6.91 -5.84
N GLU A 285 -1.34 -5.77 -5.28
CA GLU A 285 -0.94 -4.43 -5.73
C GLU A 285 0.48 -4.05 -5.28
N GLY A 286 1.15 -4.88 -4.45
CA GLY A 286 2.57 -4.80 -4.13
C GLY A 286 2.88 -4.20 -2.77
N ALA A 287 1.98 -4.32 -1.79
CA ALA A 287 2.33 -4.15 -0.40
C ALA A 287 3.22 -5.31 0.07
N ASP A 288 4.21 -5.01 0.89
CA ASP A 288 5.11 -6.01 1.49
C ASP A 288 4.59 -6.49 2.86
N LEU A 289 3.82 -5.64 3.53
CA LEU A 289 3.22 -5.94 4.84
C LEU A 289 1.81 -5.34 4.90
N VAL A 290 0.87 -6.12 5.43
CA VAL A 290 -0.48 -5.67 5.77
C VAL A 290 -0.70 -5.90 7.26
N CYS A 291 -1.14 -4.84 7.95
CA CYS A 291 -1.53 -4.90 9.35
C CYS A 291 -2.97 -4.41 9.51
N GLY A 292 -3.67 -4.89 10.53
CA GLY A 292 -5.05 -4.53 10.80
C GLY A 292 -5.28 -4.08 12.23
N HIS A 293 -6.22 -3.14 12.41
CA HIS A 293 -6.67 -2.59 13.69
C HIS A 293 -8.19 -2.67 13.79
N HIS A 294 -8.77 -2.30 14.91
CA HIS A 294 -10.18 -2.25 15.25
C HIS A 294 -10.75 -3.51 15.91
N PRO A 295 -10.46 -4.77 15.53
CA PRO A 295 -11.14 -5.91 16.15
C PRO A 295 -10.88 -6.07 17.65
N HIS A 296 -9.86 -5.41 18.20
CA HIS A 296 -9.44 -5.49 19.63
C HIS A 296 -9.09 -6.92 20.08
N VAL A 297 -8.80 -7.81 19.12
CA VAL A 297 -8.30 -9.17 19.30
C VAL A 297 -7.26 -9.49 18.23
N LEU A 298 -6.46 -10.52 18.47
CA LEU A 298 -5.56 -11.04 17.43
C LEU A 298 -6.35 -11.87 16.42
N GLN A 299 -6.08 -11.65 15.15
CA GLN A 299 -6.68 -12.37 14.03
C GLN A 299 -5.62 -13.02 13.16
#